data_c9dc0405a2fbdbcbdcdeb7d05bdb235b
#
_entry.id   c9dc0405a2fbdbcbdcdeb7d05bdb235b
#
_cell.length_a   1.000
_cell.length_b   1.000
_cell.length_c   1.000
_cell.angle_alpha   90.00
_cell.angle_beta   90.00
_cell.angle_gamma   90.00
#
_symmetry.space_group_name_H-M   'P 1'
#
loop_
_entity.id
_entity.type
_entity.pdbx_description
1 polymer ?
#
loop_
_entity_poly.entity_id
_entity_poly.type
_entity_poly.pdbx_seq_one_letter_code
_entity_poly.pdbx_strand_id
1 'polypeptide(L)'
;MLFRSKYSDLSKIDLNKYNTLIIVNGSYSSDKNYSALKKWIEDGGNLIGFRNSINWLQNNKLINLSFNQNKPEPKNLNFNQKKNFYGAQLTSGAIFNVELDLTHPINYGYHNKNLSIFRNTNIYIKNDSIDFNNPIKYSNNNTLISGYISKENKKSIVNSRPFVSLKYKKGRINLFTDNTNFRAFWYGTNKLMMNSIFFSKLM
;
A
#
# COMPACT_ATOMS: atom_id res chain seq x y z
N MET A 1 21.51 -6.40 -9.11
CA MET A 1 21.12 -6.03 -10.50
C MET A 1 19.67 -5.60 -10.49
N LEU A 2 19.35 -4.44 -11.03
CA LEU A 2 17.98 -3.94 -11.15
C LEU A 2 17.47 -4.28 -12.56
N PHE A 3 16.41 -5.08 -12.65
CA PHE A 3 15.81 -5.49 -13.91
C PHE A 3 14.37 -4.96 -13.98
N ARG A 4 13.98 -4.39 -15.11
CA ARG A 4 12.62 -3.91 -15.38
C ARG A 4 12.00 -4.73 -16.51
N SER A 5 10.80 -5.26 -16.27
CA SER A 5 10.06 -6.04 -17.25
C SER A 5 8.60 -5.57 -17.36
N LYS A 6 7.96 -5.93 -18.48
CA LYS A 6 6.51 -5.81 -18.60
C LYS A 6 5.86 -6.93 -17.78
N TYR A 7 4.67 -6.68 -17.24
CA TYR A 7 3.89 -7.68 -16.52
C TYR A 7 3.59 -8.93 -17.40
N SER A 8 3.31 -8.72 -18.68
CA SER A 8 3.09 -9.81 -19.67
C SER A 8 4.25 -10.80 -19.80
N ASP A 9 5.45 -10.38 -19.40
CA ASP A 9 6.65 -11.21 -19.51
C ASP A 9 6.99 -11.93 -18.20
N LEU A 10 6.20 -11.77 -17.15
CA LEU A 10 6.45 -12.37 -15.84
C LEU A 10 6.60 -13.90 -15.90
N SER A 11 5.85 -14.56 -16.79
CA SER A 11 5.94 -16.01 -17.00
C SER A 11 7.22 -16.48 -17.70
N LYS A 12 7.91 -15.57 -18.39
CA LYS A 12 9.15 -15.84 -19.13
C LYS A 12 10.40 -15.57 -18.31
N ILE A 13 10.25 -14.94 -17.14
CA ILE A 13 11.35 -14.55 -16.26
C ILE A 13 11.62 -15.65 -15.26
N ASP A 14 12.88 -16.05 -15.16
CA ASP A 14 13.33 -16.91 -14.06
C ASP A 14 13.43 -16.09 -12.77
N LEU A 15 12.35 -16.14 -11.97
CA LEU A 15 12.27 -15.39 -10.71
C LEU A 15 13.31 -15.81 -9.68
N ASN A 16 13.89 -17.03 -9.79
CA ASN A 16 14.90 -17.52 -8.83
C ASN A 16 16.22 -16.72 -8.88
N LYS A 17 16.41 -15.95 -9.95
CA LYS A 17 17.55 -15.02 -10.06
C LYS A 17 17.38 -13.74 -9.22
N TYR A 18 16.23 -13.52 -8.62
CA TYR A 18 15.90 -12.29 -7.91
C TYR A 18 15.40 -12.58 -6.50
N ASN A 19 15.84 -11.76 -5.54
CA ASN A 19 15.41 -11.85 -4.15
C ASN A 19 14.17 -11.01 -3.86
N THR A 20 13.95 -9.97 -4.65
CA THR A 20 12.84 -9.02 -4.47
C THR A 20 12.17 -8.70 -5.80
N LEU A 21 10.85 -8.75 -5.81
CA LEU A 21 10.01 -8.32 -6.92
C LEU A 21 9.14 -7.16 -6.47
N ILE A 22 9.15 -6.08 -7.25
CA ILE A 22 8.32 -4.90 -6.97
C ILE A 22 7.23 -4.82 -8.04
N ILE A 23 5.97 -4.89 -7.60
CA ILE A 23 4.80 -4.67 -8.44
C ILE A 23 4.30 -3.25 -8.22
N VAL A 24 4.49 -2.41 -9.24
CA VAL A 24 4.10 -1.00 -9.20
C VAL A 24 2.59 -0.84 -9.32
N ASN A 25 2.10 0.39 -9.17
CA ASN A 25 0.69 0.68 -9.43
C ASN A 25 0.35 0.46 -10.91
N GLY A 26 -0.73 -0.26 -11.17
CA GLY A 26 -1.20 -0.56 -12.52
C GLY A 26 -2.50 -1.35 -12.53
N SER A 27 -3.02 -1.60 -13.74
CA SER A 27 -4.10 -2.55 -13.96
C SER A 27 -3.49 -3.87 -14.42
N TYR A 28 -3.80 -4.94 -13.72
CA TYR A 28 -3.26 -6.27 -13.97
C TYR A 28 -4.39 -7.22 -14.31
N SER A 29 -4.25 -7.96 -15.40
CA SER A 29 -5.19 -9.03 -15.76
C SER A 29 -5.01 -10.22 -14.80
N SER A 30 -6.08 -11.00 -14.63
CA SER A 30 -6.03 -12.26 -13.90
C SER A 30 -5.40 -13.34 -14.79
N ASP A 31 -4.08 -13.31 -14.92
CA ASP A 31 -3.36 -14.29 -15.73
C ASP A 31 -2.98 -15.55 -14.94
N LYS A 32 -2.87 -16.66 -15.69
CA LYS A 32 -2.45 -17.98 -15.19
C LYS A 32 -1.04 -18.01 -14.58
N ASN A 33 -0.32 -16.92 -14.64
CA ASN A 33 1.11 -16.81 -14.29
C ASN A 33 1.38 -16.60 -12.81
N TYR A 34 0.35 -16.47 -11.98
CA TYR A 34 0.54 -16.24 -10.55
C TYR A 34 1.05 -17.48 -9.79
N SER A 35 0.93 -18.69 -10.34
CA SER A 35 1.40 -19.92 -9.68
C SER A 35 2.92 -19.94 -9.50
N ALA A 36 3.67 -19.52 -10.53
CA ALA A 36 5.12 -19.38 -10.46
C ALA A 36 5.53 -18.29 -9.43
N LEU A 37 4.84 -17.15 -9.45
CA LEU A 37 5.02 -16.08 -8.48
C LEU A 37 4.73 -16.57 -7.05
N LYS A 38 3.62 -17.29 -6.88
CA LYS A 38 3.25 -17.85 -5.58
C LYS A 38 4.35 -18.78 -5.05
N LYS A 39 4.82 -19.71 -5.86
CA LYS A 39 5.90 -20.63 -5.50
C LYS A 39 7.19 -19.88 -5.14
N TRP A 40 7.56 -18.88 -5.93
CA TRP A 40 8.75 -18.08 -5.67
C TRP A 40 8.65 -17.35 -4.32
N ILE A 41 7.49 -16.79 -3.95
CA ILE A 41 7.29 -16.18 -2.63
C ILE A 41 7.40 -17.27 -1.55
N GLU A 42 6.75 -18.43 -1.74
CA GLU A 42 6.79 -19.55 -0.78
C GLU A 42 8.21 -20.02 -0.49
N ASP A 43 9.08 -20.00 -1.51
CA ASP A 43 10.48 -20.43 -1.42
C ASP A 43 11.40 -19.36 -0.79
N GLY A 44 10.92 -18.15 -0.51
CA GLY A 44 11.67 -17.12 0.21
C GLY A 44 11.73 -15.76 -0.49
N GLY A 45 11.03 -15.59 -1.60
CA GLY A 45 10.95 -14.32 -2.33
C GLY A 45 10.30 -13.21 -1.53
N ASN A 46 10.78 -11.99 -1.71
CA ASN A 46 10.21 -10.76 -1.14
C ASN A 46 9.38 -10.03 -2.20
N LEU A 47 8.07 -10.03 -2.07
CA LEU A 47 7.16 -9.29 -2.95
C LEU A 47 6.81 -7.95 -2.33
N ILE A 48 6.97 -6.87 -3.09
CA ILE A 48 6.55 -5.52 -2.68
C ILE A 48 5.47 -5.05 -3.64
N GLY A 49 4.28 -4.76 -3.12
CA GLY A 49 3.13 -4.31 -3.91
C GLY A 49 2.72 -2.87 -3.58
N PHE A 50 2.44 -2.08 -4.62
CA PHE A 50 1.99 -0.69 -4.48
C PHE A 50 0.57 -0.48 -5.01
N ARG A 51 -0.28 0.16 -4.19
CA ARG A 51 -1.59 0.69 -4.60
C ARG A 51 -2.48 -0.39 -5.27
N ASN A 52 -2.88 -0.21 -6.54
CA ASN A 52 -3.80 -1.13 -7.22
C ASN A 52 -3.26 -2.56 -7.39
N SER A 53 -1.95 -2.78 -7.28
CA SER A 53 -1.41 -4.14 -7.24
C SER A 53 -1.95 -4.95 -6.05
N ILE A 54 -2.34 -4.28 -4.95
CA ILE A 54 -2.95 -4.90 -3.78
C ILE A 54 -4.28 -5.58 -4.16
N ASN A 55 -5.13 -4.91 -4.95
CA ASN A 55 -6.39 -5.50 -5.42
C ASN A 55 -6.14 -6.72 -6.31
N TRP A 56 -5.13 -6.67 -7.16
CA TRP A 56 -4.75 -7.81 -7.99
C TRP A 56 -4.26 -9.01 -7.14
N LEU A 57 -3.41 -8.76 -6.15
CA LEU A 57 -2.95 -9.80 -5.21
C LEU A 57 -4.11 -10.42 -4.41
N GLN A 58 -5.06 -9.59 -3.98
CA GLN A 58 -6.28 -10.04 -3.28
C GLN A 58 -7.17 -10.91 -4.19
N ASN A 59 -7.41 -10.48 -5.42
CA ASN A 59 -8.25 -11.20 -6.39
C ASN A 59 -7.64 -12.56 -6.77
N ASN A 60 -6.30 -12.66 -6.79
CA ASN A 60 -5.58 -13.91 -7.03
C ASN A 60 -5.34 -14.73 -5.75
N LYS A 61 -5.96 -14.36 -4.62
CA LYS A 61 -5.86 -15.09 -3.34
C LYS A 61 -4.44 -15.27 -2.81
N LEU A 62 -3.52 -14.37 -3.21
CA LEU A 62 -2.15 -14.31 -2.67
C LEU A 62 -2.10 -13.62 -1.31
N ILE A 63 -3.09 -12.77 -1.03
CA ILE A 63 -3.30 -12.10 0.26
C ILE A 63 -4.76 -12.24 0.66
N ASN A 64 -5.01 -12.09 1.97
CA ASN A 64 -6.37 -12.01 2.52
C ASN A 64 -6.42 -10.84 3.51
N LEU A 65 -6.83 -9.68 3.02
CA LEU A 65 -6.90 -8.45 3.80
C LEU A 65 -8.33 -7.92 3.86
N SER A 66 -8.67 -7.32 4.99
CA SER A 66 -9.91 -6.59 5.16
C SER A 66 -9.71 -5.12 4.79
N PHE A 67 -10.69 -4.55 4.09
CA PHE A 67 -10.66 -3.16 3.66
C PHE A 67 -11.81 -2.38 4.31
N ASN A 68 -11.54 -1.13 4.68
CA ASN A 68 -12.58 -0.20 5.04
C ASN A 68 -13.28 0.24 3.76
N GLN A 69 -14.52 -0.20 3.56
CA GLN A 69 -15.34 0.23 2.44
C GLN A 69 -16.18 1.42 2.88
N ASN A 70 -15.89 2.58 2.33
CA ASN A 70 -16.79 3.71 2.44
C ASN A 70 -17.58 3.81 1.13
N LYS A 71 -18.88 3.61 1.23
CA LYS A 71 -19.83 3.84 0.12
C LYS A 71 -20.73 5.00 0.52
N PRO A 72 -20.29 6.25 0.29
CA PRO A 72 -21.12 7.40 0.62
C PRO A 72 -22.39 7.37 -0.23
N GLU A 73 -23.52 7.48 0.43
CA GLU A 73 -24.82 7.55 -0.22
C GLU A 73 -25.17 8.99 -0.55
N PRO A 74 -25.54 9.30 -1.80
CA PRO A 74 -25.93 10.64 -2.23
C PRO A 74 -27.39 10.95 -1.77
N LYS A 75 -27.60 11.11 -0.46
CA LYS A 75 -28.91 11.45 0.08
C LYS A 75 -29.23 12.94 -0.14
N ASN A 76 -30.44 13.24 -0.55
CA ASN A 76 -30.97 14.61 -0.73
C ASN A 76 -30.15 15.47 -1.71
N LEU A 77 -29.64 14.87 -2.79
CA LEU A 77 -28.91 15.58 -3.84
C LEU A 77 -29.73 15.65 -5.12
N ASN A 78 -29.69 16.81 -5.77
CA ASN A 78 -30.24 17.00 -7.10
C ASN A 78 -29.30 16.36 -8.16
N PHE A 79 -29.83 16.04 -9.33
CA PHE A 79 -29.08 15.42 -10.42
C PHE A 79 -27.82 16.20 -10.81
N ASN A 80 -27.88 17.53 -10.86
CA ASN A 80 -26.75 18.40 -11.19
C ASN A 80 -25.61 18.33 -10.16
N GLN A 81 -25.86 17.93 -8.90
CA GLN A 81 -24.89 17.78 -7.83
C GLN A 81 -24.17 16.42 -7.86
N LYS A 82 -24.70 15.46 -8.65
CA LYS A 82 -24.17 14.08 -8.72
C LYS A 82 -22.68 14.03 -9.04
N LYS A 83 -22.24 14.77 -10.07
CA LYS A 83 -20.84 14.79 -10.53
C LYS A 83 -19.91 15.32 -9.44
N ASN A 84 -20.30 16.40 -8.78
CA ASN A 84 -19.50 17.02 -7.71
C ASN A 84 -19.43 16.12 -6.49
N PHE A 85 -20.53 15.46 -6.12
CA PHE A 85 -20.56 14.53 -5.02
C PHE A 85 -19.59 13.37 -5.22
N TYR A 86 -19.65 12.66 -6.35
CA TYR A 86 -18.75 11.54 -6.61
C TYR A 86 -17.29 12.00 -6.83
N GLY A 87 -17.08 13.17 -7.43
CA GLY A 87 -15.76 13.77 -7.57
C GLY A 87 -15.11 14.07 -6.21
N ALA A 88 -15.90 14.56 -5.25
CA ALA A 88 -15.45 14.83 -3.90
C ALA A 88 -15.02 13.56 -3.12
N GLN A 89 -15.48 12.38 -3.53
CA GLN A 89 -15.09 11.11 -2.90
C GLN A 89 -13.74 10.55 -3.41
N LEU A 90 -13.10 11.21 -4.36
CA LEU A 90 -11.79 10.80 -4.84
C LEU A 90 -10.67 11.43 -3.99
N THR A 91 -9.76 10.60 -3.51
CA THR A 91 -8.49 11.09 -2.93
C THR A 91 -7.49 11.24 -4.08
N SER A 92 -7.50 12.41 -4.73
CA SER A 92 -6.68 12.67 -5.93
C SER A 92 -5.26 13.12 -5.62
N GLY A 93 -4.96 13.49 -4.38
CA GLY A 93 -3.63 13.85 -3.90
C GLY A 93 -3.73 14.71 -2.64
N ALA A 94 -3.25 14.16 -1.53
CA ALA A 94 -3.20 14.86 -0.26
C ALA A 94 -2.05 14.34 0.59
N ILE A 95 -1.60 15.15 1.55
CA ILE A 95 -0.52 14.84 2.47
C ILE A 95 -1.15 14.55 3.83
N PHE A 96 -0.79 13.40 4.38
CA PHE A 96 -1.29 12.92 5.66
C PHE A 96 -0.16 12.72 6.65
N ASN A 97 -0.46 12.93 7.92
CA ASN A 97 0.41 12.59 9.03
C ASN A 97 0.21 11.13 9.44
N VAL A 98 1.31 10.40 9.57
CA VAL A 98 1.32 9.04 10.12
C VAL A 98 2.26 8.95 11.30
N GLU A 99 1.95 8.02 12.19
CA GLU A 99 2.75 7.67 13.36
C GLU A 99 3.51 6.37 13.08
N LEU A 100 4.80 6.38 13.40
CA LEU A 100 5.73 5.28 13.18
C LEU A 100 6.04 4.55 14.48
N ASP A 101 5.98 3.23 14.45
CA ASP A 101 6.65 2.39 15.44
C ASP A 101 8.13 2.29 15.07
N LEU A 102 9.00 3.07 15.73
CA LEU A 102 10.42 3.13 15.43
C LEU A 102 11.18 1.83 15.72
N THR A 103 10.56 0.88 16.40
CA THR A 103 11.16 -0.44 16.69
C THR A 103 10.98 -1.42 15.55
N HIS A 104 10.01 -1.19 14.66
CA HIS A 104 9.75 -2.07 13.54
C HIS A 104 10.73 -1.82 12.37
N PRO A 105 11.26 -2.87 11.71
CA PRO A 105 12.29 -2.76 10.66
C PRO A 105 11.91 -1.85 9.50
N ILE A 106 10.64 -1.73 9.15
CA ILE A 106 10.16 -0.81 8.10
C ILE A 106 10.51 0.65 8.40
N ASN A 107 10.62 1.00 9.67
CA ASN A 107 10.85 2.37 10.15
C ASN A 107 12.31 2.64 10.58
N TYR A 108 13.24 1.71 10.32
CA TYR A 108 14.64 1.91 10.68
C TYR A 108 15.23 3.14 10.01
N GLY A 109 16.02 3.90 10.78
CA GLY A 109 16.64 5.15 10.35
C GLY A 109 15.72 6.38 10.35
N TYR A 110 14.47 6.26 10.81
CA TYR A 110 13.67 7.41 11.23
C TYR A 110 13.94 7.71 12.70
N HIS A 111 14.00 9.01 13.04
CA HIS A 111 14.20 9.49 14.41
C HIS A 111 12.94 10.13 14.98
N ASN A 112 12.03 10.55 14.10
CA ASN A 112 10.75 11.14 14.49
C ASN A 112 9.63 10.11 14.31
N LYS A 113 8.74 10.03 15.30
CA LYS A 113 7.53 9.18 15.23
C LYS A 113 6.51 9.69 14.21
N ASN A 114 6.57 10.95 13.83
CA ASN A 114 5.66 11.53 12.85
C ASN A 114 6.32 11.59 11.47
N LEU A 115 5.59 11.16 10.46
CA LEU A 115 6.02 11.20 9.06
C LEU A 115 4.88 11.71 8.19
N SER A 116 5.21 12.60 7.25
CA SER A 116 4.25 13.06 6.24
C SER A 116 4.30 12.16 5.02
N ILE A 117 3.17 11.58 4.64
CA ILE A 117 3.05 10.70 3.46
C ILE A 117 2.13 11.31 2.42
N PHE A 118 2.45 11.09 1.14
CA PHE A 118 1.61 11.48 0.02
C PHE A 118 0.68 10.32 -0.39
N ARG A 119 -0.62 10.61 -0.46
CA ARG A 119 -1.65 9.64 -0.81
C ARG A 119 -2.52 10.12 -1.97
N ASN A 120 -2.73 9.26 -2.96
CA ASN A 120 -3.66 9.48 -4.06
C ASN A 120 -4.39 8.17 -4.45
N THR A 121 -4.96 7.52 -3.45
CA THR A 121 -5.71 6.26 -3.61
C THR A 121 -6.83 6.17 -2.57
N ASN A 122 -7.89 5.45 -2.91
CA ASN A 122 -9.00 5.12 -2.00
C ASN A 122 -8.91 3.68 -1.46
N ILE A 123 -7.74 3.07 -1.45
CA ILE A 123 -7.51 1.75 -0.87
C ILE A 123 -7.23 1.92 0.62
N TYR A 124 -8.15 1.49 1.47
CA TYR A 124 -8.06 1.61 2.94
C TYR A 124 -7.96 0.22 3.55
N ILE A 125 -6.75 -0.28 3.81
CA ILE A 125 -6.55 -1.56 4.50
C ILE A 125 -6.89 -1.34 5.98
N LYS A 126 -7.82 -2.12 6.51
CA LYS A 126 -8.22 -2.05 7.91
C LYS A 126 -7.03 -2.30 8.84
N ASN A 127 -6.97 -1.58 9.95
CA ASN A 127 -6.00 -1.86 11.00
C ASN A 127 -6.14 -3.30 11.49
N ASP A 128 -5.02 -3.92 11.80
CA ASP A 128 -4.99 -5.21 12.48
C ASP A 128 -5.40 -5.04 13.95
N SER A 129 -6.01 -6.06 14.53
CA SER A 129 -6.34 -6.08 15.95
C SER A 129 -5.08 -6.19 16.84
N ILE A 130 -4.00 -6.73 16.28
CA ILE A 130 -2.71 -6.84 16.94
C ILE A 130 -1.91 -5.58 16.62
N ASP A 131 -1.54 -4.84 17.63
CA ASP A 131 -0.98 -3.48 17.47
C ASP A 131 0.35 -3.45 16.72
N PHE A 132 1.26 -4.39 17.00
CA PHE A 132 2.56 -4.46 16.33
C PHE A 132 2.48 -4.83 14.83
N ASN A 133 1.33 -5.31 14.34
CA ASN A 133 1.09 -5.51 12.91
C ASN A 133 0.74 -4.20 12.18
N ASN A 134 0.66 -3.09 12.91
CA ASN A 134 0.37 -1.76 12.37
C ASN A 134 1.57 -0.81 12.61
N PRO A 135 2.74 -1.07 12.03
CA PRO A 135 3.95 -0.30 12.32
C PRO A 135 3.90 1.14 11.79
N ILE A 136 2.96 1.43 10.92
CA ILE A 136 2.65 2.76 10.41
C ILE A 136 1.14 2.94 10.51
N LYS A 137 0.68 3.94 11.24
CA LYS A 137 -0.74 4.28 11.44
C LYS A 137 -1.01 5.71 11.00
N TYR A 138 -2.18 5.97 10.45
CA TYR A 138 -2.62 7.36 10.29
C TYR A 138 -2.88 7.99 11.66
N SER A 139 -2.33 9.19 11.87
CA SER A 139 -2.54 9.92 13.12
C SER A 139 -4.02 10.26 13.32
N ASN A 140 -4.54 10.01 14.51
CA ASN A 140 -5.91 10.37 14.87
C ASN A 140 -6.08 11.89 14.99
N ASN A 141 -5.04 12.54 15.49
CA ASN A 141 -4.98 14.00 15.65
C ASN A 141 -4.25 14.59 14.45
N ASN A 142 -4.88 15.56 13.78
CA ASN A 142 -4.27 16.24 12.64
C ASN A 142 -3.85 15.30 11.48
N THR A 143 -4.73 14.39 11.10
CA THR A 143 -4.48 13.38 10.05
C THR A 143 -4.16 14.01 8.70
N LEU A 144 -4.92 15.03 8.27
CA LEU A 144 -4.71 15.74 7.00
C LEU A 144 -3.82 16.96 7.24
N ILE A 145 -2.64 16.98 6.58
CA ILE A 145 -1.71 18.11 6.62
C ILE A 145 -2.02 19.10 5.50
N SER A 146 -2.24 18.59 4.28
CA SER A 146 -2.50 19.43 3.10
C SER A 146 -3.29 18.67 2.04
N GLY A 147 -4.05 19.40 1.24
CA GLY A 147 -4.92 18.85 0.21
C GLY A 147 -6.35 18.64 0.69
N TYR A 148 -7.08 17.79 -0.01
CA TYR A 148 -8.51 17.54 0.24
C TYR A 148 -8.80 16.06 0.48
N ILE A 149 -9.68 15.78 1.41
CA ILE A 149 -10.33 14.48 1.63
C ILE A 149 -11.78 14.72 2.08
N SER A 150 -12.74 13.93 1.58
CA SER A 150 -14.11 13.99 2.06
C SER A 150 -14.21 13.54 3.53
N LYS A 151 -15.28 13.99 4.22
CA LYS A 151 -15.52 13.59 5.62
C LYS A 151 -15.65 12.07 5.77
N GLU A 152 -16.28 11.44 4.78
CA GLU A 152 -16.48 10.00 4.72
C GLU A 152 -15.15 9.25 4.55
N ASN A 153 -14.33 9.67 3.58
CA ASN A 153 -13.02 9.08 3.36
C ASN A 153 -12.06 9.33 4.53
N LYS A 154 -12.19 10.47 5.23
CA LYS A 154 -11.42 10.75 6.45
C LYS A 154 -11.67 9.72 7.54
N LYS A 155 -12.93 9.27 7.72
CA LYS A 155 -13.26 8.19 8.67
C LYS A 155 -12.60 6.87 8.28
N SER A 156 -12.54 6.56 6.99
CA SER A 156 -11.92 5.33 6.49
C SER A 156 -10.41 5.34 6.64
N ILE A 157 -9.76 6.49 6.44
CA ILE A 157 -8.31 6.61 6.51
C ILE A 157 -7.80 6.48 7.95
N VAL A 158 -8.43 7.12 8.93
CA VAL A 158 -8.04 7.06 10.35
C VAL A 158 -8.02 5.61 10.87
N ASN A 159 -8.92 4.76 10.40
CA ASN A 159 -9.02 3.35 10.79
C ASN A 159 -8.27 2.43 9.82
N SER A 160 -7.32 2.95 9.06
CA SER A 160 -6.54 2.18 8.09
C SER A 160 -5.05 2.33 8.31
N ARG A 161 -4.31 1.38 7.76
CA ARG A 161 -2.84 1.35 7.77
C ARG A 161 -2.30 1.50 6.35
N PRO A 162 -1.27 2.36 6.14
CA PRO A 162 -0.69 2.56 4.82
C PRO A 162 0.29 1.46 4.41
N PHE A 163 0.74 0.65 5.36
CA PHE A 163 1.71 -0.42 5.16
C PHE A 163 1.26 -1.72 5.84
N VAL A 164 1.52 -2.83 5.17
CA VAL A 164 1.29 -4.19 5.68
C VAL A 164 2.47 -5.06 5.31
N SER A 165 2.97 -5.85 6.25
CA SER A 165 3.94 -6.91 6.01
C SER A 165 3.35 -8.25 6.40
N LEU A 166 3.29 -9.19 5.45
CA LEU A 166 2.72 -10.52 5.63
C LEU A 166 3.82 -11.57 5.44
N LYS A 167 3.99 -12.43 6.43
CA LYS A 167 4.79 -13.64 6.25
C LYS A 167 4.03 -14.62 5.33
N TYR A 168 4.70 -15.13 4.31
CA TYR A 168 4.14 -16.09 3.37
C TYR A 168 5.07 -17.29 3.23
N LYS A 169 4.87 -18.33 4.05
CA LYS A 169 5.83 -19.45 4.23
C LYS A 169 7.24 -18.94 4.55
N LYS A 170 8.23 -19.16 3.65
CA LYS A 170 9.61 -18.69 3.80
C LYS A 170 9.81 -17.24 3.32
N GLY A 171 8.89 -16.73 2.49
CA GLY A 171 8.95 -15.40 1.90
C GLY A 171 8.09 -14.37 2.60
N ARG A 172 7.97 -13.21 1.98
CA ARG A 172 7.26 -12.07 2.52
C ARG A 172 6.54 -11.26 1.45
N ILE A 173 5.41 -10.69 1.83
CA ILE A 173 4.64 -9.77 1.00
C ILE A 173 4.53 -8.45 1.76
N ASN A 174 5.12 -7.39 1.22
CA ASN A 174 5.09 -6.03 1.75
C ASN A 174 4.20 -5.16 0.85
N LEU A 175 3.23 -4.49 1.42
CA LEU A 175 2.20 -3.75 0.67
C LEU A 175 2.14 -2.31 1.13
N PHE A 176 2.13 -1.39 0.16
CA PHE A 176 1.96 0.04 0.38
C PHE A 176 0.69 0.54 -0.31
N THR A 177 -0.23 1.11 0.45
CA THR A 177 -1.41 1.78 -0.15
C THR A 177 -1.04 3.11 -0.76
N ASP A 178 0.05 3.72 -0.32
CA ASP A 178 0.49 5.05 -0.70
C ASP A 178 1.73 4.99 -1.61
N ASN A 179 2.07 6.10 -2.24
CA ASN A 179 3.25 6.18 -3.08
C ASN A 179 4.44 6.75 -2.30
N THR A 180 5.31 5.85 -1.82
CA THR A 180 6.49 6.22 -1.04
C THR A 180 7.55 6.99 -1.84
N ASN A 181 7.49 6.92 -3.17
CA ASN A 181 8.47 7.50 -4.09
C ASN A 181 7.83 8.48 -5.06
N PHE A 182 6.83 9.27 -4.59
CA PHE A 182 6.04 10.13 -5.45
C PHE A 182 6.92 11.10 -6.26
N ARG A 183 6.86 10.94 -7.60
CA ARG A 183 7.59 11.76 -8.60
C ARG A 183 9.09 11.91 -8.33
N ALA A 184 9.69 10.98 -7.60
CA ALA A 184 11.10 10.98 -7.21
C ALA A 184 11.60 12.24 -6.46
N PHE A 185 10.69 13.10 -5.96
CA PHE A 185 11.07 14.27 -5.15
C PHE A 185 10.58 14.19 -3.69
N TRP A 186 9.67 13.28 -3.37
CA TRP A 186 9.18 13.09 -2.00
C TRP A 186 10.15 12.20 -1.20
N TYR A 187 11.30 12.76 -0.83
CA TYR A 187 12.40 11.99 -0.24
C TYR A 187 12.11 11.43 1.15
N GLY A 188 11.23 12.07 1.92
CA GLY A 188 10.94 11.67 3.30
C GLY A 188 10.46 10.22 3.45
N THR A 189 9.82 9.65 2.44
CA THR A 189 9.25 8.29 2.46
C THR A 189 10.02 7.26 1.65
N ASN A 190 11.06 7.66 0.90
CA ASN A 190 11.86 6.71 0.10
C ASN A 190 12.48 5.60 0.96
N LYS A 191 12.83 5.91 2.19
CA LYS A 191 13.41 4.98 3.15
C LYS A 191 12.48 3.81 3.46
N LEU A 192 11.17 4.01 3.48
CA LEU A 192 10.20 2.93 3.68
C LEU A 192 10.32 1.85 2.59
N MET A 193 10.42 2.27 1.32
CA MET A 193 10.64 1.32 0.23
C MET A 193 11.99 0.61 0.38
N MET A 194 13.06 1.33 0.67
CA MET A 194 14.39 0.74 0.85
C MET A 194 14.41 -0.25 2.01
N ASN A 195 13.78 0.08 3.13
CA ASN A 195 13.68 -0.81 4.28
C ASN A 195 12.89 -2.08 3.94
N SER A 196 11.83 -1.99 3.12
CA SER A 196 11.08 -3.17 2.66
C SER A 196 11.90 -4.09 1.75
N ILE A 197 12.95 -3.57 1.10
CA ILE A 197 13.88 -4.37 0.30
C ILE A 197 14.94 -5.01 1.21
N PHE A 198 15.64 -4.19 2.02
CA PHE A 198 16.81 -4.64 2.77
C PHE A 198 16.49 -5.39 4.05
N PHE A 199 15.42 -5.01 4.74
CA PHE A 199 15.05 -5.58 6.04
C PHE A 199 13.84 -6.51 5.99
N SER A 200 13.42 -6.94 4.80
CA SER A 200 12.24 -7.81 4.65
C SER A 200 12.30 -9.09 5.49
N LYS A 201 13.48 -9.65 5.72
CA LYS A 201 13.65 -10.86 6.53
C LYS A 201 13.52 -10.62 8.04
N LEU A 202 13.59 -9.37 8.49
CA LEU A 202 13.47 -8.99 9.90
C LEU A 202 12.04 -8.61 10.30
N MET A 203 11.13 -8.46 9.34
CA MET A 203 9.74 -8.06 9.55
C MET A 203 8.86 -9.23 9.93
#